data_4ffe1c4ea55914c540844cc84ea1d562
#
_entry.id   4ffe1c4ea55914c540844cc84ea1d562
#
_cell.length_a   1.000
_cell.length_b   1.000
_cell.length_c   1.000
_cell.angle_alpha   90.00
_cell.angle_beta   90.00
_cell.angle_gamma   90.00
#
_symmetry.space_group_name_H-M   'P 1'
#
loop_
_entity.id
_entity.type
_entity.pdbx_description
1 polymer ?
#
loop_
_entity_poly.entity_id
_entity_poly.type
_entity_poly.pdbx_seq_one_letter_code
_entity_poly.pdbx_strand_id
1 'polypeptide(L)'
;TGDPMWAEQCEDVAFNSYPAAVMPDFRALRYITSPNQVLSDAQNHNPGIDNGGPFLAMNPFSSRCCQHNHAQGWPYYTEHLVMATPDNGLVAALYGACQVKAKVGNGKEIVLKETTHYPFEETIAFTVDTKENVNFPFYLRIPSWTRKAQVKVNGKRMKVSPVAGEYFRIERTWKNGDRVELVLPMHLTMRTWQVNKNSVSVNYGPLTLSLKIGEEFIRRDSRETAIGDSKWQKGADA
;
A
#
# COMPACT_ATOMS: atom_id res chain seq x y z
N THR A 1 -15.11 -6.31 -7.25
CA THR A 1 -15.32 -7.76 -7.15
C THR A 1 -15.74 -8.20 -5.75
N GLY A 2 -15.38 -7.48 -4.70
CA GLY A 2 -15.64 -7.85 -3.30
C GLY A 2 -14.68 -8.92 -2.74
N ASP A 3 -13.69 -9.35 -3.51
CA ASP A 3 -12.67 -10.27 -3.04
C ASP A 3 -11.54 -9.49 -2.35
N PRO A 4 -11.26 -9.73 -1.04
CA PRO A 4 -10.23 -9.02 -0.29
C PRO A 4 -8.81 -9.28 -0.79
N MET A 5 -8.59 -10.35 -1.57
CA MET A 5 -7.30 -10.66 -2.18
C MET A 5 -6.75 -9.50 -3.02
N TRP A 6 -7.61 -8.81 -3.78
CA TRP A 6 -7.16 -7.69 -4.62
C TRP A 6 -6.65 -6.51 -3.82
N ALA A 7 -7.31 -6.20 -2.70
CA ALA A 7 -6.85 -5.15 -1.79
C ALA A 7 -5.53 -5.55 -1.11
N GLU A 8 -5.37 -6.82 -0.75
CA GLU A 8 -4.14 -7.34 -0.16
C GLU A 8 -2.96 -7.27 -1.15
N GLN A 9 -3.16 -7.64 -2.40
CA GLN A 9 -2.14 -7.48 -3.45
C GLN A 9 -1.81 -6.02 -3.72
N CYS A 10 -2.81 -5.13 -3.66
CA CYS A 10 -2.58 -3.69 -3.77
C CYS A 10 -1.66 -3.17 -2.66
N GLU A 11 -1.89 -3.59 -1.40
CA GLU A 11 -1.04 -3.22 -0.28
C GLU A 11 0.38 -3.80 -0.39
N ASP A 12 0.49 -5.06 -0.84
CA ASP A 12 1.80 -5.71 -1.04
C ASP A 12 2.66 -4.90 -2.02
N VAL A 13 2.08 -4.40 -3.09
CA VAL A 13 2.77 -3.51 -4.02
C VAL A 13 3.00 -2.13 -3.41
N ALA A 14 1.96 -1.49 -2.85
CA ALA A 14 2.00 -0.12 -2.40
C ALA A 14 3.00 0.13 -1.25
N PHE A 15 3.17 -0.86 -0.36
CA PHE A 15 4.05 -0.70 0.79
C PHE A 15 5.47 -1.25 0.56
N ASN A 16 5.69 -2.01 -0.49
CA ASN A 16 6.97 -2.69 -0.71
C ASN A 16 7.64 -2.26 -2.03
N SER A 17 7.21 -2.81 -3.16
CA SER A 17 7.90 -2.55 -4.44
C SER A 17 7.71 -1.13 -4.96
N TYR A 18 6.56 -0.52 -4.71
CA TYR A 18 6.26 0.82 -5.18
C TYR A 18 7.16 1.91 -4.56
N PRO A 19 7.33 2.02 -3.23
CA PRO A 19 8.27 2.96 -2.64
C PRO A 19 9.72 2.59 -2.93
N ALA A 20 10.04 1.29 -3.09
CA ALA A 20 11.38 0.84 -3.42
C ALA A 20 11.83 1.25 -4.83
N ALA A 21 10.92 1.62 -5.73
CA ALA A 21 11.26 2.10 -7.05
C ALA A 21 11.91 3.50 -7.04
N VAL A 22 11.75 4.27 -5.96
CA VAL A 22 12.26 5.65 -5.86
C VAL A 22 13.41 5.69 -4.87
N MET A 23 14.42 6.50 -5.16
CA MET A 23 15.47 6.77 -4.18
C MET A 23 14.89 7.54 -2.97
N PRO A 24 15.49 7.40 -1.78
CA PRO A 24 14.99 8.07 -0.57
C PRO A 24 14.88 9.58 -0.66
N ASP A 25 15.70 10.22 -1.51
CA ASP A 25 15.68 11.67 -1.77
C ASP A 25 14.73 12.07 -2.92
N PHE A 26 14.02 11.11 -3.52
CA PHE A 26 13.11 11.28 -4.65
C PHE A 26 13.76 11.85 -5.93
N ARG A 27 15.07 11.83 -6.06
CA ARG A 27 15.79 12.39 -7.20
C ARG A 27 15.97 11.42 -8.36
N ALA A 28 15.77 10.13 -8.13
CA ALA A 28 15.84 9.12 -9.16
C ALA A 28 14.79 8.04 -8.97
N LEU A 29 14.33 7.49 -10.07
CA LEU A 29 13.37 6.39 -10.15
C LEU A 29 14.05 5.20 -10.82
N ARG A 30 13.92 4.02 -10.26
CA ARG A 30 14.39 2.78 -10.88
C ARG A 30 13.37 2.29 -11.89
N TYR A 31 13.80 2.19 -13.14
CA TYR A 31 12.94 1.70 -14.24
C TYR A 31 12.58 0.24 -14.06
N ILE A 32 13.58 -0.57 -13.67
CA ILE A 32 13.41 -1.99 -13.37
C ILE A 32 14.03 -2.27 -12.01
N THR A 33 13.33 -3.03 -11.21
CA THR A 33 13.84 -3.58 -9.95
C THR A 33 13.81 -5.09 -10.02
N SER A 34 14.77 -5.76 -9.38
CA SER A 34 14.76 -7.21 -9.24
C SER A 34 15.04 -7.61 -7.80
N PRO A 35 14.57 -8.79 -7.36
CA PRO A 35 14.95 -9.34 -6.07
C PRO A 35 16.47 -9.47 -5.97
N ASN A 36 17.02 -9.12 -4.80
CA ASN A 36 18.46 -9.22 -4.52
C ASN A 36 19.36 -8.39 -5.46
N GLN A 37 18.84 -7.31 -6.01
CA GLN A 37 19.62 -6.40 -6.84
C GLN A 37 20.66 -5.67 -5.98
N VAL A 38 21.93 -5.92 -6.22
CA VAL A 38 23.06 -5.30 -5.48
C VAL A 38 23.68 -4.14 -6.24
N LEU A 39 23.48 -4.07 -7.55
CA LEU A 39 24.03 -3.03 -8.41
C LEU A 39 22.90 -2.39 -9.23
N SER A 40 22.81 -1.07 -9.16
CA SER A 40 21.83 -0.28 -9.92
C SER A 40 22.61 0.73 -10.76
N ASP A 41 22.77 0.43 -12.02
CA ASP A 41 23.50 1.28 -12.99
C ASP A 41 22.82 1.22 -14.38
N ALA A 42 23.48 1.81 -15.38
CA ALA A 42 22.98 1.84 -16.75
C ALA A 42 23.23 0.54 -17.54
N GLN A 43 23.87 -0.46 -16.95
CA GLN A 43 24.17 -1.71 -17.64
C GLN A 43 23.03 -2.71 -17.50
N ASN A 44 22.90 -3.59 -18.48
CA ASN A 44 21.95 -4.67 -18.41
C ASN A 44 22.50 -5.81 -17.53
N HIS A 45 21.98 -5.92 -16.32
CA HIS A 45 22.32 -7.01 -15.39
C HIS A 45 21.43 -8.25 -15.54
N ASN A 46 20.57 -8.25 -16.54
CA ASN A 46 19.67 -9.32 -16.95
C ASN A 46 19.18 -10.23 -15.80
N PRO A 47 18.18 -9.84 -15.04
CA PRO A 47 17.60 -10.68 -14.00
C PRO A 47 16.67 -11.78 -14.53
N GLY A 48 16.85 -12.19 -15.78
CA GLY A 48 15.96 -13.10 -16.49
C GLY A 48 14.84 -12.39 -17.25
N ILE A 49 14.89 -11.08 -17.35
CA ILE A 49 13.97 -10.27 -18.17
C ILE A 49 14.79 -9.68 -19.31
N ASP A 50 14.56 -10.19 -20.51
CA ASP A 50 15.22 -9.68 -21.71
C ASP A 50 14.44 -8.47 -22.25
N ASN A 51 14.70 -7.31 -21.70
CA ASN A 51 14.10 -6.06 -22.15
C ASN A 51 15.13 -5.04 -22.65
N GLY A 52 16.41 -5.37 -22.63
CA GLY A 52 17.49 -4.54 -23.14
C GLY A 52 17.68 -3.17 -22.45
N GLY A 53 16.98 -2.92 -21.34
CA GLY A 53 16.99 -1.63 -20.66
C GLY A 53 17.86 -1.60 -19.40
N PRO A 54 18.30 -0.42 -18.97
CA PRO A 54 19.01 -0.24 -17.73
C PRO A 54 18.07 -0.39 -16.53
N PHE A 55 18.63 -0.84 -15.39
CA PHE A 55 17.88 -0.97 -14.14
C PHE A 55 17.59 0.35 -13.47
N LEU A 56 18.44 1.33 -13.67
CA LEU A 56 18.26 2.66 -13.14
C LEU A 56 17.61 3.54 -14.20
N ALA A 57 16.41 3.94 -13.97
CA ALA A 57 15.86 5.09 -14.67
C ALA A 57 16.23 6.33 -13.88
N MET A 58 16.77 7.20 -14.57
CA MET A 58 17.43 8.35 -14.02
C MET A 58 16.51 9.50 -13.77
N ASN A 59 17.07 10.56 -13.44
CA ASN A 59 16.49 11.83 -13.06
C ASN A 59 15.10 12.14 -13.66
N PRO A 60 14.42 13.18 -13.19
CA PRO A 60 13.07 13.55 -13.61
C PRO A 60 12.85 13.78 -15.10
N PHE A 61 13.87 13.79 -15.92
CA PHE A 61 13.77 14.13 -17.34
C PHE A 61 13.92 12.94 -18.30
N SER A 62 14.36 11.79 -17.79
CA SER A 62 14.36 10.54 -18.55
C SER A 62 13.15 9.68 -18.13
N SER A 63 12.75 8.75 -18.97
CA SER A 63 11.65 7.82 -18.64
C SER A 63 10.37 8.53 -18.17
N ARG A 64 9.91 9.52 -18.91
CA ARG A 64 8.74 10.34 -18.56
C ARG A 64 7.49 9.49 -18.24
N CYS A 65 7.28 8.40 -18.95
CA CYS A 65 6.17 7.49 -18.69
C CYS A 65 6.25 6.91 -17.26
N CYS A 66 7.42 6.53 -16.80
CA CYS A 66 7.60 5.92 -15.48
C CYS A 66 7.30 6.92 -14.35
N GLN A 67 7.72 8.15 -14.48
CA GLN A 67 7.43 9.20 -13.50
C GLN A 67 5.96 9.50 -13.39
N HIS A 68 5.28 9.66 -14.54
CA HIS A 68 3.85 9.95 -14.56
C HIS A 68 3.05 8.78 -13.95
N ASN A 69 3.38 7.56 -14.35
CA ASN A 69 2.67 6.39 -13.83
C ASN A 69 2.97 6.16 -12.34
N HIS A 70 4.21 6.32 -11.91
CA HIS A 70 4.55 6.22 -10.50
C HIS A 70 3.85 7.30 -9.66
N ALA A 71 3.77 8.54 -10.13
CA ALA A 71 3.10 9.61 -9.41
C ALA A 71 1.60 9.36 -9.16
N GLN A 72 0.96 8.49 -9.94
CA GLN A 72 -0.46 8.17 -9.81
C GLN A 72 -0.75 7.12 -8.73
N GLY A 73 0.24 6.37 -8.27
CA GLY A 73 0.01 5.23 -7.38
C GLY A 73 -0.62 5.62 -6.04
N TRP A 74 -0.04 6.58 -5.31
CA TRP A 74 -0.61 7.04 -4.05
C TRP A 74 -1.98 7.71 -4.18
N PRO A 75 -2.25 8.57 -5.16
CA PRO A 75 -3.61 9.06 -5.42
C PRO A 75 -4.62 7.92 -5.60
N TYR A 76 -4.33 6.94 -6.44
CA TYR A 76 -5.23 5.79 -6.63
C TYR A 76 -5.38 4.92 -5.37
N TYR A 77 -4.32 4.74 -4.62
CA TYR A 77 -4.39 4.03 -3.35
C TYR A 77 -5.32 4.75 -2.37
N THR A 78 -5.14 6.06 -2.21
CA THR A 78 -5.88 6.85 -1.22
C THR A 78 -7.35 7.02 -1.56
N GLU A 79 -7.72 7.13 -2.83
CA GLU A 79 -9.14 7.22 -3.23
C GLU A 79 -9.92 5.92 -2.99
N HIS A 80 -9.23 4.78 -2.79
CA HIS A 80 -9.83 3.48 -2.55
C HIS A 80 -9.73 2.98 -1.10
N LEU A 81 -9.27 3.82 -0.16
CA LEU A 81 -9.21 3.45 1.27
C LEU A 81 -10.59 3.04 1.78
N VAL A 82 -11.60 3.86 1.50
CA VAL A 82 -12.99 3.60 1.89
C VAL A 82 -13.88 3.68 0.65
N MET A 83 -14.66 2.64 0.42
CA MET A 83 -15.56 2.55 -0.73
C MET A 83 -17.00 2.33 -0.28
N ALA A 84 -17.95 2.72 -1.13
CA ALA A 84 -19.37 2.42 -0.93
C ALA A 84 -19.67 0.95 -1.24
N THR A 85 -20.65 0.39 -0.54
CA THR A 85 -21.13 -0.98 -0.77
C THR A 85 -22.54 -0.98 -1.37
N PRO A 86 -22.95 -2.05 -2.09
CA PRO A 86 -24.27 -2.12 -2.72
C PRO A 86 -25.47 -2.06 -1.75
N ASP A 87 -25.23 -2.38 -0.48
CA ASP A 87 -26.23 -2.32 0.60
C ASP A 87 -26.24 -0.97 1.35
N ASN A 88 -25.81 0.10 0.67
CA ASN A 88 -25.74 1.47 1.19
C ASN A 88 -24.84 1.62 2.45
N GLY A 89 -23.83 0.79 2.57
CA GLY A 89 -22.81 0.85 3.60
C GLY A 89 -21.48 1.38 3.09
N LEU A 90 -20.45 1.16 3.91
CA LEU A 90 -19.06 1.48 3.60
C LEU A 90 -18.16 0.28 3.86
N VAL A 91 -17.08 0.19 3.12
CA VAL A 91 -16.00 -0.77 3.33
C VAL A 91 -14.67 -0.05 3.45
N ALA A 92 -13.94 -0.29 4.54
CA ALA A 92 -12.52 0.01 4.63
C ALA A 92 -11.75 -1.14 3.95
N ALA A 93 -11.44 -0.94 2.67
CA ALA A 93 -10.82 -1.95 1.82
C ALA A 93 -9.28 -1.89 1.92
N LEU A 94 -8.74 -0.70 2.01
CA LEU A 94 -7.34 -0.39 2.28
C LEU A 94 -7.27 0.44 3.56
N TYR A 95 -6.09 0.54 4.16
CA TYR A 95 -5.93 1.27 5.41
C TYR A 95 -4.94 2.42 5.28
N GLY A 96 -5.33 3.58 5.84
CA GLY A 96 -4.53 4.78 5.86
C GLY A 96 -5.30 5.94 6.47
N ALA A 97 -4.61 6.81 7.20
CA ALA A 97 -5.25 7.95 7.85
C ALA A 97 -6.01 8.82 6.83
N CYS A 98 -7.32 8.91 6.98
CA CYS A 98 -8.19 9.66 6.07
C CYS A 98 -9.47 10.17 6.73
N GLN A 99 -10.17 11.01 5.99
CA GLN A 99 -11.52 11.46 6.33
C GLN A 99 -12.40 11.41 5.09
N VAL A 100 -13.50 10.68 5.19
CA VAL A 100 -14.42 10.45 4.08
C VAL A 100 -15.80 10.98 4.44
N LYS A 101 -16.35 11.80 3.58
CA LYS A 101 -17.74 12.24 3.65
C LYS A 101 -18.58 11.37 2.70
N ALA A 102 -19.59 10.70 3.22
CA ALA A 102 -20.38 9.75 2.45
C ALA A 102 -21.87 9.83 2.80
N LYS A 103 -22.71 9.37 1.85
CA LYS A 103 -24.13 9.09 2.10
C LYS A 103 -24.32 7.60 2.30
N VAL A 104 -24.95 7.20 3.42
CA VAL A 104 -25.11 5.80 3.82
C VAL A 104 -26.56 5.51 4.25
N GLY A 105 -26.88 4.22 4.37
CA GLY A 105 -28.21 3.76 4.78
C GLY A 105 -29.30 4.31 3.87
N ASN A 106 -30.21 5.08 4.43
CA ASN A 106 -31.30 5.73 3.68
C ASN A 106 -30.92 7.13 3.15
N GLY A 107 -29.66 7.34 2.75
CA GLY A 107 -29.15 8.57 2.15
C GLY A 107 -28.67 9.62 3.14
N LYS A 108 -28.43 9.26 4.39
CA LYS A 108 -27.91 10.16 5.43
C LYS A 108 -26.44 10.43 5.25
N GLU A 109 -26.07 11.68 5.41
CA GLU A 109 -24.68 12.11 5.32
C GLU A 109 -23.94 11.85 6.64
N ILE A 110 -22.76 11.23 6.55
CA ILE A 110 -21.82 11.02 7.63
C ILE A 110 -20.43 11.46 7.25
N VAL A 111 -19.57 11.64 8.25
CA VAL A 111 -18.13 11.70 8.08
C VAL A 111 -17.51 10.50 8.82
N LEU A 112 -16.78 9.68 8.08
CA LEU A 112 -15.96 8.60 8.65
C LEU A 112 -14.52 9.09 8.72
N LYS A 113 -13.93 9.09 9.91
CA LYS A 113 -12.53 9.44 10.11
C LYS A 113 -11.75 8.20 10.48
N GLU A 114 -10.70 7.89 9.73
CA GLU A 114 -9.73 6.85 10.03
C GLU A 114 -8.46 7.47 10.61
N THR A 115 -7.98 6.92 11.72
CA THR A 115 -6.74 7.33 12.39
C THR A 115 -5.90 6.10 12.61
N THR A 116 -4.68 6.10 12.04
CA THR A 116 -3.77 4.97 12.10
C THR A 116 -2.36 5.38 11.70
N HIS A 117 -1.37 4.59 12.12
CA HIS A 117 0.00 4.58 11.58
C HIS A 117 0.30 3.28 10.81
N TYR A 118 -0.76 2.58 10.38
CA TYR A 118 -0.63 1.41 9.50
C TYR A 118 0.13 1.79 8.21
N PRO A 119 1.07 1.01 7.72
CA PRO A 119 1.40 -0.38 8.07
C PRO A 119 2.48 -0.54 9.16
N PHE A 120 2.84 0.49 9.90
CA PHE A 120 3.89 0.43 10.93
C PHE A 120 3.34 0.10 12.33
N GLU A 121 2.04 0.27 12.54
CA GLU A 121 1.34 -0.08 13.77
C GLU A 121 0.12 -0.97 13.48
N GLU A 122 -0.25 -1.77 14.46
CA GLU A 122 -1.30 -2.79 14.34
C GLU A 122 -2.71 -2.24 14.49
N THR A 123 -2.86 -1.01 15.00
CA THR A 123 -4.16 -0.45 15.38
C THR A 123 -4.67 0.54 14.34
N ILE A 124 -5.93 0.33 13.95
CA ILE A 124 -6.68 1.19 13.05
C ILE A 124 -7.97 1.61 13.76
N ALA A 125 -8.19 2.91 13.91
CA ALA A 125 -9.35 3.45 14.61
C ALA A 125 -10.23 4.25 13.66
N PHE A 126 -11.53 4.01 13.71
CA PHE A 126 -12.53 4.75 12.96
C PHE A 126 -13.45 5.49 13.92
N THR A 127 -13.84 6.71 13.54
CA THR A 127 -14.86 7.50 14.24
C THR A 127 -15.95 7.89 13.26
N VAL A 128 -17.20 7.72 13.66
CA VAL A 128 -18.37 8.11 12.85
C VAL A 128 -18.91 9.42 13.39
N ASP A 129 -18.88 10.46 12.57
CA ASP A 129 -19.52 11.74 12.87
C ASP A 129 -20.79 11.85 12.03
N THR A 130 -21.92 12.08 12.71
CA THR A 130 -23.25 12.17 12.06
C THR A 130 -24.15 13.13 12.83
N LYS A 131 -25.05 13.81 12.10
CA LYS A 131 -26.03 14.73 12.69
C LYS A 131 -27.22 13.99 13.33
N GLU A 132 -27.50 12.79 12.88
CA GLU A 132 -28.62 11.94 13.33
C GLU A 132 -28.20 10.47 13.32
N ASN A 133 -28.89 9.65 14.10
CA ASN A 133 -28.64 8.21 14.11
C ASN A 133 -28.92 7.61 12.72
N VAL A 134 -28.02 6.78 12.20
CA VAL A 134 -28.14 6.16 10.90
C VAL A 134 -27.75 4.68 10.94
N ASN A 135 -28.61 3.83 10.37
CA ASN A 135 -28.32 2.41 10.25
C ASN A 135 -27.61 2.15 8.92
N PHE A 136 -26.43 1.57 8.96
CA PHE A 136 -25.70 1.08 7.79
C PHE A 136 -24.70 0.02 8.16
N PRO A 137 -24.37 -0.92 7.26
CA PRO A 137 -23.30 -1.86 7.43
C PRO A 137 -21.92 -1.21 7.17
N PHE A 138 -20.99 -1.47 8.06
CA PHE A 138 -19.59 -1.08 7.89
C PHE A 138 -18.71 -2.33 7.83
N TYR A 139 -17.94 -2.46 6.77
CA TYR A 139 -17.09 -3.61 6.50
C TYR A 139 -15.62 -3.26 6.73
N LEU A 140 -14.91 -4.15 7.41
CA LEU A 140 -13.47 -4.07 7.65
C LEU A 140 -12.79 -5.23 6.93
N ARG A 141 -11.81 -4.95 6.09
CA ARG A 141 -10.99 -6.03 5.52
C ARG A 141 -10.09 -6.63 6.59
N ILE A 142 -10.07 -7.94 6.67
CA ILE A 142 -9.17 -8.68 7.55
C ILE A 142 -8.11 -9.34 6.67
N PRO A 143 -6.87 -8.85 6.65
CA PRO A 143 -5.83 -9.43 5.80
C PRO A 143 -5.56 -10.89 6.11
N SER A 144 -5.16 -11.66 5.09
CA SER A 144 -4.89 -13.10 5.24
C SER A 144 -3.69 -13.40 6.13
N TRP A 145 -2.73 -12.48 6.23
CA TRP A 145 -1.53 -12.63 7.03
C TRP A 145 -1.76 -12.49 8.54
N THR A 146 -2.87 -11.89 8.99
CA THR A 146 -3.16 -11.73 10.42
C THR A 146 -3.86 -12.97 10.98
N ARG A 147 -3.49 -13.41 12.17
CA ARG A 147 -4.04 -14.65 12.77
C ARG A 147 -5.07 -14.40 13.86
N LYS A 148 -5.07 -13.25 14.50
CA LYS A 148 -5.88 -12.96 15.69
C LYS A 148 -6.40 -11.53 15.67
N ALA A 149 -6.96 -11.12 14.53
CA ALA A 149 -7.59 -9.82 14.41
C ALA A 149 -8.65 -9.62 15.51
N GLN A 150 -8.76 -8.39 15.99
CA GLN A 150 -9.74 -8.03 17.01
C GLN A 150 -10.48 -6.78 16.58
N VAL A 151 -11.79 -6.79 16.79
CA VAL A 151 -12.65 -5.63 16.54
C VAL A 151 -13.36 -5.26 17.83
N LYS A 152 -13.29 -3.96 18.15
CA LYS A 152 -14.05 -3.35 19.25
C LYS A 152 -14.94 -2.24 18.71
N VAL A 153 -16.11 -2.12 19.27
CA VAL A 153 -17.02 -0.99 19.02
C VAL A 153 -17.29 -0.31 20.36
N ASN A 154 -16.98 0.98 20.45
CA ASN A 154 -17.08 1.76 21.69
C ASN A 154 -16.40 1.09 22.89
N GLY A 155 -15.18 0.57 22.68
CA GLY A 155 -14.38 -0.12 23.68
C GLY A 155 -14.81 -1.56 23.98
N LYS A 156 -15.94 -2.03 23.46
CA LYS A 156 -16.43 -3.39 23.69
C LYS A 156 -16.04 -4.31 22.54
N ARG A 157 -15.39 -5.43 22.87
CA ARG A 157 -15.01 -6.45 21.88
C ARG A 157 -16.26 -7.08 21.24
N MET A 158 -16.21 -7.25 19.92
CA MET A 158 -17.26 -7.97 19.19
C MET A 158 -17.28 -9.45 19.59
N LYS A 159 -18.49 -10.02 19.68
CA LYS A 159 -18.67 -11.43 20.05
C LYS A 159 -18.20 -12.38 18.96
N VAL A 160 -18.39 -11.98 17.70
CA VAL A 160 -17.91 -12.73 16.53
C VAL A 160 -16.46 -12.35 16.30
N SER A 161 -15.62 -13.36 16.10
CA SER A 161 -14.20 -13.13 15.77
C SER A 161 -14.04 -12.88 14.28
N PRO A 162 -13.23 -11.89 13.89
CA PRO A 162 -12.88 -11.68 12.49
C PRO A 162 -12.13 -12.90 11.91
N VAL A 163 -12.40 -13.20 10.63
CA VAL A 163 -11.74 -14.29 9.89
C VAL A 163 -10.71 -13.67 8.94
N ALA A 164 -9.50 -14.19 8.97
CA ALA A 164 -8.42 -13.74 8.07
C ALA A 164 -8.78 -14.04 6.60
N GLY A 165 -8.52 -13.10 5.70
CA GLY A 165 -8.86 -13.20 4.29
C GLY A 165 -10.32 -12.86 3.96
N GLU A 166 -11.08 -12.31 4.89
CA GLU A 166 -12.49 -11.96 4.70
C GLU A 166 -12.79 -10.51 5.08
N TYR A 167 -13.99 -10.07 4.74
CA TYR A 167 -14.56 -8.82 5.25
C TYR A 167 -15.37 -9.06 6.51
N PHE A 168 -15.06 -8.34 7.58
CA PHE A 168 -15.81 -8.37 8.82
C PHE A 168 -16.92 -7.31 8.77
N ARG A 169 -18.18 -7.75 8.80
CA ARG A 169 -19.36 -6.89 8.71
C ARG A 169 -19.82 -6.46 10.10
N ILE A 170 -20.02 -5.16 10.28
CA ILE A 170 -20.61 -4.55 11.48
C ILE A 170 -21.89 -3.86 11.04
N GLU A 171 -23.05 -4.40 11.42
CA GLU A 171 -24.33 -3.76 11.15
C GLU A 171 -24.95 -3.24 12.43
N ARG A 172 -25.21 -1.95 12.45
CA ARG A 172 -25.83 -1.29 13.61
C ARG A 172 -26.35 0.09 13.25
N THR A 173 -27.15 0.66 14.16
CA THR A 173 -27.46 2.09 14.14
C THR A 173 -26.29 2.84 14.76
N TRP A 174 -25.60 3.62 13.93
CA TRP A 174 -24.47 4.44 14.31
C TRP A 174 -24.95 5.78 14.90
N LYS A 175 -24.22 6.24 15.91
CA LYS A 175 -24.44 7.53 16.59
C LYS A 175 -23.21 8.39 16.42
N ASN A 176 -23.39 9.70 16.59
CA ASN A 176 -22.27 10.63 16.57
C ASN A 176 -21.21 10.26 17.62
N GLY A 177 -19.95 10.19 17.20
CA GLY A 177 -18.82 9.81 18.05
C GLY A 177 -18.65 8.30 18.26
N ASP A 178 -19.46 7.43 17.63
CA ASP A 178 -19.25 5.99 17.68
C ASP A 178 -17.87 5.64 17.12
N ARG A 179 -17.18 4.75 17.84
CA ARG A 179 -15.80 4.39 17.50
C ARG A 179 -15.65 2.91 17.24
N VAL A 180 -14.93 2.58 16.16
CA VAL A 180 -14.49 1.21 15.84
C VAL A 180 -12.98 1.15 15.98
N GLU A 181 -12.49 0.11 16.63
CA GLU A 181 -11.06 -0.19 16.72
C GLU A 181 -10.82 -1.58 16.13
N LEU A 182 -9.99 -1.63 15.11
CA LEU A 182 -9.47 -2.86 14.52
C LEU A 182 -8.01 -3.01 14.92
N VAL A 183 -7.66 -4.18 15.46
CA VAL A 183 -6.27 -4.55 15.75
C VAL A 183 -5.90 -5.73 14.86
N LEU A 184 -4.83 -5.57 14.09
CA LEU A 184 -4.28 -6.56 13.18
C LEU A 184 -2.89 -6.99 13.67
N PRO A 185 -2.79 -7.98 14.58
CA PRO A 185 -1.51 -8.40 15.12
C PRO A 185 -0.55 -8.86 14.04
N MET A 186 0.63 -8.25 14.01
CA MET A 186 1.68 -8.53 13.05
C MET A 186 2.69 -9.50 13.64
N HIS A 187 3.27 -10.34 12.80
CA HIS A 187 4.31 -11.27 13.19
C HIS A 187 5.23 -11.54 12.00
N LEU A 188 6.44 -11.98 12.29
CA LEU A 188 7.38 -12.39 11.26
C LEU A 188 6.88 -13.66 10.58
N THR A 189 6.88 -13.63 9.24
CA THR A 189 6.57 -14.77 8.39
C THR A 189 7.62 -14.91 7.30
N MET A 190 7.78 -16.11 6.78
CA MET A 190 8.62 -16.39 5.62
C MET A 190 7.76 -16.88 4.47
N ARG A 191 7.99 -16.35 3.28
CA ARG A 191 7.38 -16.79 2.04
C ARG A 191 8.46 -17.33 1.12
N THR A 192 8.31 -18.57 0.67
CA THR A 192 9.21 -19.20 -0.29
C THR A 192 8.63 -19.08 -1.70
N TRP A 193 9.43 -18.54 -2.59
CA TRP A 193 9.11 -18.34 -4.01
C TRP A 193 9.69 -19.51 -4.83
N GLN A 194 8.92 -20.58 -4.99
CA GLN A 194 9.38 -21.80 -5.66
C GLN A 194 9.84 -21.54 -7.10
N VAL A 195 9.07 -20.73 -7.85
CA VAL A 195 9.38 -20.38 -9.24
C VAL A 195 10.63 -19.51 -9.37
N ASN A 196 11.07 -18.88 -8.28
CA ASN A 196 12.30 -18.09 -8.22
C ASN A 196 13.38 -18.79 -7.40
N LYS A 197 13.72 -20.03 -7.78
CA LYS A 197 14.80 -20.84 -7.21
C LYS A 197 14.72 -21.00 -5.68
N ASN A 198 13.50 -21.08 -5.14
CA ASN A 198 13.22 -21.14 -3.71
C ASN A 198 13.77 -19.95 -2.92
N SER A 199 13.86 -18.78 -3.53
CA SER A 199 14.20 -17.55 -2.79
C SER A 199 13.17 -17.29 -1.69
N VAL A 200 13.60 -16.63 -0.63
CA VAL A 200 12.76 -16.40 0.56
C VAL A 200 12.62 -14.90 0.78
N SER A 201 11.39 -14.45 1.00
CA SER A 201 11.12 -13.12 1.56
C SER A 201 10.69 -13.25 3.03
N VAL A 202 11.11 -12.31 3.85
CA VAL A 202 10.70 -12.20 5.25
C VAL A 202 9.73 -11.04 5.37
N ASN A 203 8.57 -11.30 5.96
CA ASN A 203 7.50 -10.31 6.05
C ASN A 203 7.13 -10.03 7.52
N TYR A 204 6.73 -8.81 7.81
CA TYR A 204 6.13 -8.41 9.08
C TYR A 204 4.80 -7.69 8.79
N GLY A 205 3.69 -8.38 9.02
CA GLY A 205 2.39 -7.94 8.53
C GLY A 205 2.42 -7.76 7.00
N PRO A 206 2.03 -6.58 6.46
CA PRO A 206 2.06 -6.30 5.03
C PRO A 206 3.44 -5.87 4.50
N LEU A 207 4.42 -5.69 5.37
CA LEU A 207 5.75 -5.20 5.01
C LEU A 207 6.69 -6.36 4.67
N THR A 208 7.41 -6.25 3.56
CA THR A 208 8.53 -7.13 3.22
C THR A 208 9.82 -6.51 3.72
N LEU A 209 10.56 -7.25 4.54
CA LEU A 209 11.82 -6.81 5.11
C LEU A 209 12.96 -7.04 4.13
N SER A 210 13.82 -6.04 3.99
CA SER A 210 15.05 -6.11 3.20
C SER A 210 16.26 -6.18 4.11
N LEU A 211 17.26 -6.93 3.68
CA LEU A 211 18.56 -6.90 4.34
C LEU A 211 19.17 -5.51 4.15
N LYS A 212 19.56 -4.87 5.27
CA LYS A 212 20.26 -3.58 5.20
C LYS A 212 21.68 -3.82 4.67
N ILE A 213 21.88 -3.44 3.42
CA ILE A 213 23.21 -3.47 2.76
C ILE A 213 23.72 -2.02 2.72
N GLY A 214 25.04 -1.84 2.93
CA GLY A 214 25.65 -0.53 2.75
C GLY A 214 25.55 -0.09 1.28
N GLU A 215 25.34 1.20 1.06
CA GLU A 215 25.21 1.77 -0.27
C GLU A 215 26.41 2.68 -0.55
N GLU A 216 26.95 2.59 -1.76
CA GLU A 216 27.94 3.49 -2.29
C GLU A 216 27.38 4.12 -3.58
N PHE A 217 27.27 5.44 -3.59
CA PHE A 217 26.78 6.18 -4.75
C PHE A 217 27.98 6.72 -5.51
N ILE A 218 28.14 6.27 -6.75
CA ILE A 218 29.21 6.71 -7.64
C ILE A 218 28.59 7.66 -8.66
N ARG A 219 29.04 8.91 -8.66
CA ARG A 219 28.64 9.89 -9.65
C ARG A 219 29.21 9.51 -11.03
N ARG A 220 28.33 9.44 -12.02
CA ARG A 220 28.69 9.18 -13.41
C ARG A 220 28.24 10.32 -14.31
N ASP A 221 28.84 10.41 -15.51
CA ASP A 221 28.36 11.35 -16.54
C ASP A 221 26.89 11.00 -16.89
N SER A 222 26.05 12.01 -16.99
CA SER A 222 24.64 11.88 -17.34
C SER A 222 24.39 11.11 -18.65
N ARG A 223 25.36 11.10 -19.56
CA ARG A 223 25.28 10.32 -20.79
C ARG A 223 25.37 8.82 -20.59
N GLU A 224 26.03 8.38 -19.53
CA GLU A 224 26.16 6.95 -19.19
C GLU A 224 24.93 6.43 -18.48
N THR A 225 24.18 7.32 -17.85
CA THR A 225 23.01 6.97 -17.07
C THR A 225 21.69 7.27 -17.76
N ALA A 226 21.69 8.13 -18.78
CA ALA A 226 20.50 8.50 -19.52
C ALA A 226 20.17 7.49 -20.62
N ILE A 227 18.97 6.96 -20.60
CA ILE A 227 18.40 6.32 -21.78
C ILE A 227 18.13 7.41 -22.80
N GLY A 228 19.00 7.53 -23.72
CA GLY A 228 19.12 8.16 -25.00
C GLY A 228 18.18 9.24 -25.52
N ASP A 229 17.22 9.72 -24.79
CA ASP A 229 16.19 10.56 -25.38
C ASP A 229 16.24 12.02 -24.95
N SER A 230 17.25 12.44 -24.20
CA SER A 230 17.28 13.86 -23.90
C SER A 230 18.65 14.47 -23.85
N LYS A 231 18.89 15.34 -24.81
CA LYS A 231 19.92 16.35 -24.78
C LYS A 231 19.85 17.27 -23.54
N TRP A 232 18.78 17.23 -22.79
CA TRP A 232 18.47 18.00 -21.60
C TRP A 232 19.26 17.60 -20.37
N GLN A 233 19.71 16.36 -20.34
CA GLN A 233 20.41 15.80 -19.19
C GLN A 233 21.91 16.06 -19.22
N LYS A 234 22.37 16.76 -20.25
CA LYS A 234 23.76 17.13 -20.36
C LYS A 234 24.14 18.04 -19.19
N GLY A 235 24.91 17.49 -18.24
CA GLY A 235 25.30 18.20 -17.04
C GLY A 235 24.32 18.06 -15.85
N ALA A 236 23.27 17.28 -15.97
CA ALA A 236 22.44 16.95 -14.81
C ALA A 236 23.22 16.02 -13.87
N ASP A 237 23.20 16.32 -12.58
CA ASP A 237 23.72 15.46 -11.55
C ASP A 237 22.74 14.30 -11.32
N ALA A 238 23.22 13.07 -11.44
CA ALA A 238 22.47 11.88 -11.09
C ALA A 238 22.47 11.69 -9.57
#